data_0670eb3e0fee552ed4d16ad0af77812c
#
_entry.id   0670eb3e0fee552ed4d16ad0af77812c
#
_cell.length_a   1.000
_cell.length_b   1.000
_cell.length_c   1.000
_cell.angle_alpha   90.00
_cell.angle_beta   90.00
_cell.angle_gamma   90.00
#
_symmetry.space_group_name_H-M   'P 1'
#
loop_
_entity.id
_entity.type
_entity.pdbx_description
1 polymer ?
#
loop_
_entity_poly.entity_id
_entity_poly.type
_entity_poly.pdbx_seq_one_letter_code
_entity_poly.pdbx_strand_id
1 'polypeptide(L)'
;NYGTGKSHLLSVISSIAEDASYLEDLHHDELREKARPIAGRFQVCRLEIGATTMNLHDIVCNAISDHFEKIGISFKFPQMSAASNNKSAFEDMMAAFERVYPDKGYLLVVDELLDYLRTRKDHDLILDLNFLREIGEVCKNLRFRFIAGVQEAIFESPRFSFAADSLHRVKDRFEQVIIARNDVKFVVAERLLKKNAEQQHLVREHLQKFSRFFSSLSERMEEFVSLFPIHPDYIDTFERIKIAEKREVLKTLSLGIREFLEQDVPEDQPGIIAFDAYWENICEDASFRGMPDVRQVIDISKRIEDRILLGSINQLYKESALRIIHALSVERLTTGDIYAPVGSTPEELRDRLCL
;
A
#
# COMPACT_ATOMS: atom_id res chain seq x y z
N ASN A 1 0.39 -4.81 -3.48
CA ASN A 1 0.56 -3.57 -2.73
C ASN A 1 -0.57 -3.37 -1.71
N TYR A 2 -0.64 -4.24 -0.70
CA TYR A 2 -1.51 -4.06 0.46
C TYR A 2 -0.99 -2.89 1.32
N GLY A 3 -1.90 -2.07 1.88
CA GLY A 3 -1.53 -1.02 2.83
C GLY A 3 -1.00 0.29 2.23
N THR A 4 -1.00 0.47 0.90
CA THR A 4 -0.54 1.71 0.24
C THR A 4 -1.56 2.86 0.23
N GLY A 5 -2.70 2.71 0.91
CA GLY A 5 -3.73 3.75 0.96
C GLY A 5 -4.71 3.76 -0.21
N LYS A 6 -4.74 2.74 -1.08
CA LYS A 6 -5.68 2.67 -2.22
C LYS A 6 -7.14 2.83 -1.82
N SER A 7 -7.62 1.99 -0.91
CA SER A 7 -9.02 2.06 -0.43
C SER A 7 -9.32 3.40 0.25
N HIS A 8 -8.33 3.99 0.93
CA HIS A 8 -8.47 5.33 1.49
C HIS A 8 -8.59 6.40 0.39
N LEU A 9 -7.74 6.34 -0.64
CA LEU A 9 -7.83 7.25 -1.79
C LEU A 9 -9.17 7.12 -2.51
N LEU A 10 -9.65 5.88 -2.74
CA LEU A 10 -10.97 5.63 -3.32
C LEU A 10 -12.09 6.23 -2.46
N SER A 11 -11.99 6.06 -1.13
CA SER A 11 -12.95 6.65 -0.18
C SER A 11 -12.96 8.17 -0.27
N VAL A 12 -11.80 8.83 -0.21
CA VAL A 12 -11.67 10.29 -0.26
C VAL A 12 -12.24 10.83 -1.59
N ILE A 13 -11.79 10.30 -2.74
CA ILE A 13 -12.26 10.75 -4.05
C ILE A 13 -13.77 10.57 -4.17
N SER A 14 -14.30 9.41 -3.77
CA SER A 14 -15.71 9.10 -3.87
C SER A 14 -16.58 9.97 -2.95
N SER A 15 -16.12 10.27 -1.73
CA SER A 15 -16.83 11.13 -0.79
C SER A 15 -16.92 12.57 -1.29
N ILE A 16 -15.80 13.13 -1.78
CA ILE A 16 -15.79 14.47 -2.38
C ILE A 16 -16.66 14.53 -3.63
N ALA A 17 -16.62 13.50 -4.48
CA ALA A 17 -17.45 13.44 -5.69
C ALA A 17 -18.96 13.42 -5.37
N GLU A 18 -19.34 12.83 -4.25
CA GLU A 18 -20.74 12.70 -3.80
C GLU A 18 -21.24 13.97 -3.09
N ASP A 19 -20.41 14.55 -2.19
CA ASP A 19 -20.74 15.71 -1.40
C ASP A 19 -19.57 16.72 -1.35
N ALA A 20 -19.84 17.94 -1.78
CA ALA A 20 -18.86 19.02 -1.84
C ALA A 20 -18.36 19.48 -0.46
N SER A 21 -19.09 19.19 0.63
CA SER A 21 -18.68 19.58 1.99
C SER A 21 -17.34 18.94 2.39
N TYR A 22 -17.04 17.74 1.89
CA TYR A 22 -15.76 17.06 2.15
C TYR A 22 -14.51 17.73 1.54
N LEU A 23 -14.69 18.78 0.70
CA LEU A 23 -13.57 19.61 0.26
C LEU A 23 -12.88 20.33 1.42
N GLU A 24 -13.65 20.73 2.43
CA GLU A 24 -13.12 21.44 3.59
C GLU A 24 -12.22 20.57 4.47
N ASP A 25 -12.38 19.24 4.39
CA ASP A 25 -11.53 18.28 5.09
C ASP A 25 -10.16 18.08 4.43
N LEU A 26 -9.96 18.57 3.21
CA LEU A 26 -8.66 18.57 2.55
C LEU A 26 -7.79 19.72 3.05
N HIS A 27 -6.80 19.41 3.87
CA HIS A 27 -5.87 20.39 4.43
C HIS A 27 -4.86 20.98 3.43
N HIS A 28 -4.70 20.34 2.24
CA HIS A 28 -3.76 20.76 1.21
C HIS A 28 -4.49 21.57 0.14
N ASP A 29 -4.19 22.88 0.04
CA ASP A 29 -4.92 23.80 -0.84
C ASP A 29 -4.85 23.41 -2.33
N GLU A 30 -3.71 22.96 -2.82
CA GLU A 30 -3.57 22.52 -4.22
C GLU A 30 -4.46 21.29 -4.53
N LEU A 31 -4.54 20.33 -3.60
CA LEU A 31 -5.44 19.18 -3.75
C LEU A 31 -6.90 19.60 -3.70
N ARG A 32 -7.25 20.55 -2.82
CA ARG A 32 -8.59 21.10 -2.73
C ARG A 32 -9.02 21.76 -4.04
N GLU A 33 -8.15 22.57 -4.64
CA GLU A 33 -8.43 23.21 -5.94
C GLU A 33 -8.56 22.17 -7.08
N LYS A 34 -7.70 21.15 -7.10
CA LYS A 34 -7.79 20.06 -8.10
C LYS A 34 -9.04 19.19 -7.92
N ALA A 35 -9.53 19.03 -6.70
CA ALA A 35 -10.73 18.24 -6.40
C ALA A 35 -12.04 19.00 -6.63
N ARG A 36 -12.01 20.34 -6.62
CA ARG A 36 -13.18 21.21 -6.82
C ARG A 36 -14.05 20.89 -8.03
N PRO A 37 -13.50 20.54 -9.22
CA PRO A 37 -14.31 20.23 -10.40
C PRO A 37 -15.21 18.99 -10.26
N ILE A 38 -14.85 18.04 -9.37
CA ILE A 38 -15.64 16.82 -9.15
C ILE A 38 -16.55 16.87 -7.94
N ALA A 39 -16.38 17.87 -7.06
CA ALA A 39 -17.04 17.95 -5.77
C ALA A 39 -18.57 18.07 -5.89
N GLY A 40 -19.29 17.12 -5.27
CA GLY A 40 -20.75 17.06 -5.28
C GLY A 40 -21.39 16.79 -6.66
N ARG A 41 -20.57 16.42 -7.65
CA ARG A 41 -21.01 16.26 -9.05
C ARG A 41 -21.51 14.88 -9.40
N PHE A 42 -21.42 13.91 -8.49
CA PHE A 42 -21.76 12.51 -8.79
C PHE A 42 -22.71 11.93 -7.75
N GLN A 43 -23.50 10.95 -8.19
CA GLN A 43 -24.03 9.91 -7.32
C GLN A 43 -23.05 8.75 -7.34
N VAL A 44 -22.70 8.22 -6.17
CA VAL A 44 -21.60 7.25 -6.05
C VAL A 44 -22.09 5.90 -5.58
N CYS A 45 -21.89 4.89 -6.42
CA CYS A 45 -22.06 3.48 -6.04
C CYS A 45 -20.70 2.88 -5.65
N ARG A 46 -20.56 2.40 -4.41
CA ARG A 46 -19.36 1.76 -3.90
C ARG A 46 -19.59 0.27 -3.82
N LEU A 47 -18.68 -0.50 -4.40
CA LEU A 47 -18.72 -1.95 -4.50
C LEU A 47 -17.37 -2.52 -4.06
N GLU A 48 -17.37 -3.39 -3.08
CA GLU A 48 -16.25 -4.25 -2.72
C GLU A 48 -16.54 -5.67 -3.21
N ILE A 49 -15.66 -6.20 -4.08
CA ILE A 49 -15.87 -7.52 -4.68
C ILE A 49 -15.00 -8.53 -3.93
N GLY A 50 -15.64 -9.35 -3.08
CA GLY A 50 -14.99 -10.51 -2.47
C GLY A 50 -14.92 -11.72 -3.41
N ALA A 51 -14.35 -12.83 -2.93
CA ALA A 51 -14.33 -14.09 -3.66
C ALA A 51 -15.76 -14.61 -3.89
N THR A 52 -16.18 -14.68 -5.15
CA THR A 52 -17.51 -15.16 -5.58
C THR A 52 -17.43 -15.88 -6.91
N THR A 53 -18.39 -16.75 -7.17
CA THR A 53 -18.56 -17.45 -8.47
C THR A 53 -19.39 -16.68 -9.47
N MET A 54 -20.09 -15.61 -9.05
CA MET A 54 -20.91 -14.76 -9.92
C MET A 54 -20.00 -14.03 -10.92
N ASN A 55 -20.47 -13.81 -12.16
CA ASN A 55 -19.72 -13.05 -13.14
C ASN A 55 -19.74 -11.54 -12.83
N LEU A 56 -18.73 -10.81 -13.34
CA LEU A 56 -18.56 -9.38 -13.05
C LEU A 56 -19.75 -8.53 -13.53
N HIS A 57 -20.31 -8.88 -14.69
CA HIS A 57 -21.50 -8.21 -15.22
C HIS A 57 -22.65 -8.22 -14.22
N ASP A 58 -23.02 -9.39 -13.71
CA ASP A 58 -24.17 -9.52 -12.80
C ASP A 58 -23.89 -8.86 -11.44
N ILE A 59 -22.65 -8.93 -10.95
CA ILE A 59 -22.24 -8.24 -9.72
C ILE A 59 -22.44 -6.72 -9.87
N VAL A 60 -21.95 -6.15 -10.97
CA VAL A 60 -22.02 -4.70 -11.22
C VAL A 60 -23.46 -4.26 -11.48
N CYS A 61 -24.20 -4.97 -12.33
CA CYS A 61 -25.58 -4.63 -12.66
C CYS A 61 -26.51 -4.72 -11.44
N ASN A 62 -26.34 -5.75 -10.59
CA ASN A 62 -27.09 -5.87 -9.34
C ASN A 62 -26.75 -4.73 -8.38
N ALA A 63 -25.46 -4.42 -8.17
CA ALA A 63 -25.05 -3.32 -7.31
C ALA A 63 -25.60 -1.97 -7.75
N ILE A 64 -25.61 -1.69 -9.05
CA ILE A 64 -26.20 -0.46 -9.62
C ILE A 64 -27.72 -0.47 -9.42
N SER A 65 -28.41 -1.60 -9.66
CA SER A 65 -29.85 -1.70 -9.47
C SER A 65 -30.26 -1.46 -8.01
N ASP A 66 -29.54 -2.07 -7.07
CA ASP A 66 -29.74 -1.89 -5.63
C ASP A 66 -29.46 -0.44 -5.17
N HIS A 67 -28.43 0.18 -5.76
CA HIS A 67 -28.14 1.58 -5.49
C HIS A 67 -29.22 2.51 -6.07
N PHE A 68 -29.73 2.24 -7.27
CA PHE A 68 -30.82 3.00 -7.88
C PHE A 68 -32.09 2.96 -7.02
N GLU A 69 -32.45 1.79 -6.50
CA GLU A 69 -33.57 1.67 -5.58
C GLU A 69 -33.40 2.56 -4.35
N LYS A 70 -32.18 2.59 -3.76
CA LYS A 70 -31.86 3.44 -2.59
C LYS A 70 -31.96 4.94 -2.87
N ILE A 71 -31.62 5.37 -4.11
CA ILE A 71 -31.70 6.79 -4.50
C ILE A 71 -32.99 7.14 -5.23
N GLY A 72 -34.01 6.25 -5.20
CA GLY A 72 -35.35 6.51 -5.71
C GLY A 72 -35.51 6.38 -7.22
N ILE A 73 -34.64 5.66 -7.92
CA ILE A 73 -34.72 5.43 -9.36
C ILE A 73 -35.27 4.03 -9.61
N SER A 74 -36.38 3.93 -10.33
CA SER A 74 -36.98 2.65 -10.75
C SER A 74 -36.35 2.21 -12.07
N PHE A 75 -35.27 1.42 -11.96
CA PHE A 75 -34.61 0.80 -13.12
C PHE A 75 -34.03 -0.56 -12.72
N LYS A 76 -34.14 -1.53 -13.60
CA LYS A 76 -33.44 -2.84 -13.46
C LYS A 76 -32.84 -3.20 -14.82
N PHE A 77 -31.59 -3.70 -14.75
CA PHE A 77 -30.97 -4.23 -15.96
C PHE A 77 -31.73 -5.40 -16.52
N PRO A 78 -31.87 -5.51 -17.86
CA PRO A 78 -32.47 -6.67 -18.48
C PRO A 78 -31.68 -7.93 -18.19
N GLN A 79 -32.37 -9.05 -18.00
CA GLN A 79 -31.68 -10.34 -17.88
C GLN A 79 -30.86 -10.61 -19.14
N MET A 80 -29.59 -11.02 -18.97
CA MET A 80 -28.75 -11.35 -20.12
C MET A 80 -29.39 -12.42 -21.01
N SER A 81 -29.79 -12.03 -22.21
CA SER A 81 -29.99 -12.94 -23.32
C SER A 81 -28.77 -12.87 -24.23
N ALA A 82 -28.45 -13.93 -24.96
CA ALA A 82 -27.32 -13.99 -25.90
C ALA A 82 -27.28 -12.86 -26.97
N ALA A 83 -28.31 -12.01 -27.03
CA ALA A 83 -28.46 -10.88 -27.94
C ALA A 83 -28.43 -9.51 -27.24
N SER A 84 -28.26 -9.41 -25.93
CA SER A 84 -28.26 -8.12 -25.20
C SER A 84 -26.93 -7.41 -25.36
N ASN A 85 -26.97 -6.16 -25.82
CA ASN A 85 -25.83 -5.29 -25.95
C ASN A 85 -25.67 -4.51 -24.62
N ASN A 86 -24.60 -4.77 -23.87
CA ASN A 86 -24.33 -4.09 -22.60
C ASN A 86 -24.32 -2.56 -22.75
N LYS A 87 -23.80 -2.05 -23.88
CA LYS A 87 -23.77 -0.62 -24.13
C LYS A 87 -25.19 -0.01 -24.12
N SER A 88 -26.17 -0.63 -24.80
CA SER A 88 -27.55 -0.17 -24.79
C SER A 88 -28.19 -0.22 -23.41
N ALA A 89 -27.90 -1.26 -22.64
CA ALA A 89 -28.38 -1.37 -21.25
C ALA A 89 -27.86 -0.25 -20.34
N PHE A 90 -26.60 0.14 -20.52
CA PHE A 90 -26.02 1.29 -19.80
C PHE A 90 -26.54 2.64 -20.31
N GLU A 91 -26.86 2.79 -21.61
CA GLU A 91 -27.53 3.97 -22.17
C GLU A 91 -28.93 4.14 -21.55
N ASP A 92 -29.71 3.07 -21.47
CA ASP A 92 -31.03 3.08 -20.83
C ASP A 92 -30.95 3.37 -19.33
N MET A 93 -29.96 2.79 -18.66
CA MET A 93 -29.65 3.05 -17.23
C MET A 93 -29.35 4.52 -17.00
N MET A 94 -28.45 5.11 -17.80
CA MET A 94 -28.10 6.52 -17.68
C MET A 94 -29.26 7.45 -18.07
N ALA A 95 -30.06 7.09 -19.03
CA ALA A 95 -31.30 7.84 -19.36
C ALA A 95 -32.28 7.85 -18.17
N ALA A 96 -32.44 6.74 -17.46
CA ALA A 96 -33.24 6.69 -16.22
C ALA A 96 -32.64 7.54 -15.10
N PHE A 97 -31.32 7.49 -14.93
CA PHE A 97 -30.58 8.27 -13.96
C PHE A 97 -30.72 9.79 -14.21
N GLU A 98 -30.49 10.25 -15.43
CA GLU A 98 -30.49 11.66 -15.80
C GLU A 98 -31.86 12.34 -15.69
N ARG A 99 -32.94 11.57 -15.72
CA ARG A 99 -34.31 12.10 -15.44
C ARG A 99 -34.44 12.56 -13.99
N VAL A 100 -33.77 11.93 -13.05
CA VAL A 100 -33.85 12.22 -11.62
C VAL A 100 -32.71 13.17 -11.20
N TYR A 101 -31.52 12.98 -11.77
CA TYR A 101 -30.30 13.75 -11.46
C TYR A 101 -29.70 14.39 -12.73
N PRO A 102 -30.35 15.40 -13.33
CA PRO A 102 -29.94 15.97 -14.63
C PRO A 102 -28.55 16.61 -14.61
N ASP A 103 -28.13 17.13 -13.45
CA ASP A 103 -26.86 17.86 -13.30
C ASP A 103 -25.72 17.01 -12.74
N LYS A 104 -25.97 15.73 -12.41
CA LYS A 104 -24.96 14.83 -11.83
C LYS A 104 -24.50 13.77 -12.84
N GLY A 105 -23.27 13.30 -12.64
CA GLY A 105 -22.77 12.06 -13.21
C GLY A 105 -23.01 10.87 -12.27
N TYR A 106 -22.79 9.67 -12.77
CA TYR A 106 -22.80 8.45 -11.97
C TYR A 106 -21.40 7.88 -11.87
N LEU A 107 -20.93 7.65 -10.65
CA LEU A 107 -19.58 7.11 -10.38
C LEU A 107 -19.70 5.72 -9.74
N LEU A 108 -19.15 4.72 -10.40
CA LEU A 108 -18.98 3.37 -9.86
C LEU A 108 -17.55 3.21 -9.34
N VAL A 109 -17.40 2.93 -8.05
CA VAL A 109 -16.12 2.66 -7.40
C VAL A 109 -16.07 1.20 -6.98
N VAL A 110 -15.07 0.48 -7.48
CA VAL A 110 -14.89 -0.95 -7.21
C VAL A 110 -13.55 -1.16 -6.49
N ASP A 111 -13.58 -1.73 -5.31
CA ASP A 111 -12.36 -2.15 -4.61
C ASP A 111 -12.17 -3.67 -4.71
N GLU A 112 -10.92 -4.12 -4.55
CA GLU A 112 -10.49 -5.52 -4.59
C GLU A 112 -10.78 -6.27 -5.91
N LEU A 113 -10.93 -5.54 -7.03
CA LEU A 113 -11.22 -6.13 -8.34
C LEU A 113 -10.20 -7.21 -8.76
N LEU A 114 -8.90 -7.03 -8.42
CA LEU A 114 -7.87 -8.01 -8.79
C LEU A 114 -8.05 -9.35 -8.08
N ASP A 115 -8.42 -9.35 -6.81
CA ASP A 115 -8.60 -10.58 -6.04
C ASP A 115 -9.77 -11.38 -6.60
N TYR A 116 -10.83 -10.71 -7.02
CA TYR A 116 -11.90 -11.34 -7.77
C TYR A 116 -11.40 -11.96 -9.09
N LEU A 117 -10.70 -11.21 -9.94
CA LEU A 117 -10.21 -11.71 -11.24
C LEU A 117 -9.24 -12.91 -11.07
N ARG A 118 -8.49 -12.96 -9.98
CA ARG A 118 -7.60 -14.09 -9.67
C ARG A 118 -8.33 -15.40 -9.38
N THR A 119 -9.57 -15.34 -8.91
CA THR A 119 -10.37 -16.52 -8.62
C THR A 119 -11.08 -17.07 -9.84
N ARG A 120 -11.11 -16.32 -10.96
CA ARG A 120 -11.84 -16.69 -12.18
C ARG A 120 -11.13 -17.78 -12.98
N LYS A 121 -11.92 -18.65 -13.61
CA LYS A 121 -11.42 -19.60 -14.62
C LYS A 121 -11.12 -18.86 -15.93
N ASP A 122 -10.24 -19.40 -16.75
CA ASP A 122 -9.74 -18.75 -17.97
C ASP A 122 -10.83 -18.21 -18.89
N HIS A 123 -11.86 -19.02 -19.15
CA HIS A 123 -12.99 -18.61 -20.03
C HIS A 123 -13.79 -17.46 -19.40
N ASP A 124 -14.12 -17.58 -18.13
CA ASP A 124 -14.91 -16.59 -17.39
C ASP A 124 -14.15 -15.28 -17.26
N LEU A 125 -12.83 -15.36 -17.05
CA LEU A 125 -11.95 -14.19 -16.99
C LEU A 125 -11.99 -13.39 -18.30
N ILE A 126 -11.95 -14.05 -19.46
CA ILE A 126 -12.05 -13.38 -20.76
C ILE A 126 -13.38 -12.62 -20.90
N LEU A 127 -14.49 -13.21 -20.43
CA LEU A 127 -15.81 -12.55 -20.44
C LEU A 127 -15.82 -11.33 -19.53
N ASP A 128 -15.28 -11.45 -18.31
CA ASP A 128 -15.18 -10.35 -17.34
C ASP A 128 -14.28 -9.21 -17.87
N LEU A 129 -13.17 -9.52 -18.54
CA LEU A 129 -12.30 -8.53 -19.18
C LEU A 129 -12.99 -7.82 -20.36
N ASN A 130 -13.78 -8.55 -21.17
CA ASN A 130 -14.59 -7.94 -22.22
C ASN A 130 -15.64 -6.98 -21.65
N PHE A 131 -16.28 -7.35 -20.56
CA PHE A 131 -17.22 -6.47 -19.86
C PHE A 131 -16.53 -5.20 -19.33
N LEU A 132 -15.33 -5.30 -18.72
CA LEU A 132 -14.54 -4.13 -18.30
C LEU A 132 -14.22 -3.21 -19.50
N ARG A 133 -13.86 -3.78 -20.65
CA ARG A 133 -13.63 -2.99 -21.86
C ARG A 133 -14.88 -2.21 -22.27
N GLU A 134 -16.06 -2.84 -22.22
CA GLU A 134 -17.34 -2.20 -22.56
C GLU A 134 -17.70 -1.09 -21.55
N ILE A 135 -17.44 -1.29 -20.25
CA ILE A 135 -17.54 -0.21 -19.25
C ILE A 135 -16.65 0.97 -19.63
N GLY A 136 -15.41 0.72 -20.06
CA GLY A 136 -14.51 1.79 -20.51
C GLY A 136 -15.05 2.58 -21.71
N GLU A 137 -15.78 1.93 -22.62
CA GLU A 137 -16.46 2.60 -23.74
C GLU A 137 -17.68 3.41 -23.28
N VAL A 138 -18.45 2.89 -22.33
CA VAL A 138 -19.57 3.60 -21.70
C VAL A 138 -19.08 4.88 -21.03
N CYS A 139 -17.94 4.84 -20.32
CA CYS A 139 -17.33 6.00 -19.67
C CYS A 139 -16.94 7.13 -20.64
N LYS A 140 -16.64 6.81 -21.91
CA LYS A 140 -16.33 7.83 -22.94
C LYS A 140 -17.55 8.58 -23.44
N ASN A 141 -18.67 7.89 -23.54
CA ASN A 141 -19.87 8.37 -24.25
C ASN A 141 -20.94 8.95 -23.32
N LEU A 142 -20.95 8.52 -22.05
CA LEU A 142 -21.97 8.89 -21.07
C LEU A 142 -21.35 9.62 -19.87
N ARG A 143 -22.18 10.24 -19.05
CA ARG A 143 -21.76 10.82 -17.74
C ARG A 143 -21.59 9.74 -16.65
N PHE A 144 -21.14 8.58 -17.06
CA PHE A 144 -20.76 7.46 -16.22
C PHE A 144 -19.24 7.43 -16.05
N ARG A 145 -18.77 7.19 -14.84
CA ARG A 145 -17.34 7.05 -14.52
C ARG A 145 -17.11 5.80 -13.70
N PHE A 146 -15.94 5.20 -13.90
CA PHE A 146 -15.54 3.97 -13.24
C PHE A 146 -14.13 4.12 -12.68
N ILE A 147 -13.96 3.77 -11.40
CA ILE A 147 -12.67 3.71 -10.73
C ILE A 147 -12.55 2.35 -10.06
N ALA A 148 -11.42 1.66 -10.28
CA ALA A 148 -11.15 0.39 -9.64
C ALA A 148 -9.83 0.39 -8.86
N GLY A 149 -9.88 -0.11 -7.62
CA GLY A 149 -8.71 -0.39 -6.81
C GLY A 149 -8.12 -1.76 -7.16
N VAL A 150 -6.83 -1.78 -7.55
CA VAL A 150 -6.10 -3.01 -7.83
C VAL A 150 -4.78 -3.05 -7.06
N GLN A 151 -4.35 -4.23 -6.63
CA GLN A 151 -3.21 -4.37 -5.71
C GLN A 151 -1.86 -4.47 -6.41
N GLU A 152 -1.85 -4.85 -7.67
CA GLU A 152 -0.65 -4.93 -8.52
C GLU A 152 -1.00 -4.56 -9.96
N ALA A 153 0.03 -4.42 -10.79
CA ALA A 153 -0.17 -4.20 -12.22
C ALA A 153 -0.78 -5.48 -12.85
N ILE A 154 -2.11 -5.49 -13.03
CA ILE A 154 -2.84 -6.62 -13.63
C ILE A 154 -2.21 -7.00 -14.98
N PHE A 155 -1.77 -6.00 -15.73
CA PHE A 155 -1.27 -6.14 -17.10
C PHE A 155 0.11 -6.79 -17.19
N GLU A 156 0.83 -6.90 -16.10
CA GLU A 156 2.20 -7.46 -16.01
C GLU A 156 2.23 -8.80 -15.28
N SER A 157 1.09 -9.28 -14.77
CA SER A 157 1.03 -10.52 -14.02
C SER A 157 1.15 -11.74 -14.94
N PRO A 158 2.14 -12.65 -14.70
CA PRO A 158 2.31 -13.87 -15.50
C PRO A 158 1.08 -14.77 -15.51
N ARG A 159 0.25 -14.71 -14.47
CA ARG A 159 -1.00 -15.49 -14.37
C ARG A 159 -1.99 -15.15 -15.47
N PHE A 160 -1.99 -13.92 -15.99
CA PHE A 160 -2.92 -13.46 -17.00
C PHE A 160 -2.32 -13.44 -18.41
N SER A 161 -1.15 -14.06 -18.62
CA SER A 161 -0.45 -14.10 -19.92
C SER A 161 -1.30 -14.70 -21.04
N PHE A 162 -2.15 -15.69 -20.74
CA PHE A 162 -3.07 -16.30 -21.71
C PHE A 162 -4.17 -15.33 -22.17
N ALA A 163 -4.47 -14.29 -21.42
CA ALA A 163 -5.49 -13.27 -21.73
C ALA A 163 -4.85 -11.93 -22.14
N ALA A 164 -3.56 -11.91 -22.55
CA ALA A 164 -2.80 -10.69 -22.82
C ALA A 164 -3.49 -9.74 -23.80
N ASP A 165 -4.06 -10.25 -24.88
CA ASP A 165 -4.79 -9.43 -25.88
C ASP A 165 -6.03 -8.76 -25.28
N SER A 166 -6.79 -9.48 -24.45
CA SER A 166 -7.97 -8.93 -23.76
C SER A 166 -7.56 -7.88 -22.72
N LEU A 167 -6.48 -8.12 -22.00
CA LEU A 167 -5.90 -7.17 -21.05
C LEU A 167 -5.40 -5.90 -21.73
N HIS A 168 -4.71 -6.00 -22.87
CA HIS A 168 -4.28 -4.83 -23.64
C HIS A 168 -5.48 -3.95 -24.06
N ARG A 169 -6.55 -4.57 -24.52
CA ARG A 169 -7.78 -3.84 -24.90
C ARG A 169 -8.44 -3.13 -23.71
N VAL A 170 -8.35 -3.70 -22.51
CA VAL A 170 -8.81 -3.04 -21.27
C VAL A 170 -7.88 -1.88 -20.93
N LYS A 171 -6.55 -2.10 -20.98
CA LYS A 171 -5.53 -1.08 -20.70
C LYS A 171 -5.73 0.19 -21.53
N ASP A 172 -6.05 0.05 -22.81
CA ASP A 172 -6.28 1.18 -23.73
C ASP A 172 -7.53 2.02 -23.40
N ARG A 173 -8.38 1.54 -22.50
CA ARG A 173 -9.63 2.22 -22.10
C ARG A 173 -9.56 2.91 -20.76
N PHE A 174 -8.54 2.60 -19.94
CA PHE A 174 -8.41 3.12 -18.58
C PHE A 174 -7.06 3.78 -18.37
N GLU A 175 -7.07 4.88 -17.65
CA GLU A 175 -5.85 5.51 -17.14
C GLU A 175 -5.39 4.78 -15.88
N GLN A 176 -4.10 4.49 -15.79
CA GLN A 176 -3.51 3.84 -14.65
C GLN A 176 -2.84 4.88 -13.74
N VAL A 177 -3.29 4.93 -12.50
CA VAL A 177 -2.63 5.72 -11.45
C VAL A 177 -1.87 4.78 -10.54
N ILE A 178 -0.54 4.88 -10.54
CA ILE A 178 0.33 4.06 -9.72
C ILE A 178 0.67 4.82 -8.44
N ILE A 179 0.26 4.28 -7.30
CA ILE A 179 0.72 4.79 -6.01
C ILE A 179 2.16 4.29 -5.80
N ALA A 180 3.11 5.21 -5.83
CA ALA A 180 4.53 4.89 -5.75
C ALA A 180 4.94 4.45 -4.32
N ARG A 181 6.05 3.69 -4.23
CA ARG A 181 6.56 3.18 -2.94
C ARG A 181 7.09 4.28 -2.02
N ASN A 182 7.55 5.38 -2.59
CA ASN A 182 8.07 6.53 -1.83
C ASN A 182 7.01 7.15 -0.91
N ASP A 183 5.75 6.87 -1.16
CA ASP A 183 4.64 7.38 -0.33
C ASP A 183 4.61 6.75 1.07
N VAL A 184 5.20 5.57 1.28
CA VAL A 184 5.21 4.91 2.62
C VAL A 184 6.02 5.73 3.61
N LYS A 185 7.20 6.22 3.24
CA LYS A 185 8.03 7.09 4.11
C LYS A 185 7.29 8.38 4.45
N PHE A 186 6.65 9.00 3.46
CA PHE A 186 5.83 10.19 3.66
C PHE A 186 4.65 9.91 4.61
N VAL A 187 3.94 8.80 4.41
CA VAL A 187 2.83 8.40 5.29
C VAL A 187 3.31 8.15 6.73
N VAL A 188 4.46 7.49 6.91
CA VAL A 188 5.07 7.28 8.23
C VAL A 188 5.42 8.62 8.88
N ALA A 189 6.09 9.52 8.16
CA ALA A 189 6.49 10.83 8.67
C ALA A 189 5.26 11.68 9.08
N GLU A 190 4.22 11.74 8.24
CA GLU A 190 3.07 12.63 8.45
C GLU A 190 2.00 12.05 9.40
N ARG A 191 1.88 10.73 9.52
CA ARG A 191 0.84 10.12 10.35
C ARG A 191 1.33 9.56 11.67
N LEU A 192 2.51 8.93 11.70
CA LEU A 192 3.04 8.31 12.90
C LEU A 192 4.05 9.21 13.62
N LEU A 193 4.84 9.98 12.86
CA LEU A 193 6.00 10.72 13.36
C LEU A 193 5.88 12.23 13.12
N LYS A 194 4.65 12.73 12.96
CA LYS A 194 4.40 14.15 12.69
C LYS A 194 5.04 15.03 13.76
N LYS A 195 5.85 15.99 13.32
CA LYS A 195 6.59 16.92 14.16
C LYS A 195 6.28 18.36 13.76
N ASN A 196 6.15 19.25 14.73
CA ASN A 196 6.12 20.67 14.47
C ASN A 196 7.55 21.20 14.17
N ALA A 197 7.66 22.46 13.76
CA ALA A 197 8.92 23.07 13.37
C ALA A 197 9.96 23.11 14.53
N GLU A 198 9.51 23.30 15.76
CA GLU A 198 10.36 23.31 16.96
C GLU A 198 10.93 21.90 17.23
N GLN A 199 10.10 20.88 17.17
CA GLN A 199 10.51 19.47 17.32
C GLN A 199 11.49 19.06 16.22
N GLN A 200 11.25 19.45 14.97
CA GLN A 200 12.18 19.19 13.86
C GLN A 200 13.54 19.89 14.10
N HIS A 201 13.53 21.10 14.63
CA HIS A 201 14.77 21.82 14.96
C HIS A 201 15.55 21.10 16.05
N LEU A 202 14.91 20.69 17.16
CA LEU A 202 15.55 19.95 18.24
C LEU A 202 16.15 18.62 17.75
N VAL A 203 15.40 17.86 16.94
CA VAL A 203 15.91 16.62 16.34
C VAL A 203 17.12 16.89 15.46
N ARG A 204 17.08 17.93 14.62
CA ARG A 204 18.19 18.30 13.75
C ARG A 204 19.45 18.67 14.56
N GLU A 205 19.33 19.49 15.61
CA GLU A 205 20.44 19.85 16.48
C GLU A 205 21.06 18.62 17.17
N HIS A 206 20.20 17.69 17.62
CA HIS A 206 20.65 16.44 18.21
C HIS A 206 21.44 15.59 17.20
N LEU A 207 20.88 15.33 16.03
CA LEU A 207 21.48 14.49 14.99
C LEU A 207 22.76 15.10 14.39
N GLN A 208 22.86 16.43 14.31
CA GLN A 208 24.07 17.10 13.84
C GLN A 208 25.33 16.77 14.65
N LYS A 209 25.21 16.46 15.94
CA LYS A 209 26.34 16.05 16.78
C LYS A 209 27.01 14.77 16.26
N PHE A 210 26.24 13.93 15.59
CA PHE A 210 26.65 12.61 15.10
C PHE A 210 26.97 12.58 13.59
N SER A 211 26.65 13.63 12.84
CA SER A 211 26.80 13.67 11.38
C SER A 211 28.23 13.39 10.88
N ARG A 212 29.25 13.70 11.69
CA ARG A 212 30.64 13.39 11.38
C ARG A 212 31.02 11.91 11.47
N PHE A 213 30.20 11.10 12.11
CA PHE A 213 30.46 9.67 12.32
C PHE A 213 29.74 8.80 11.28
N PHE A 214 28.64 9.31 10.72
CA PHE A 214 27.78 8.58 9.81
C PHE A 214 27.54 9.39 8.52
N SER A 215 28.01 8.89 7.39
CA SER A 215 27.91 9.59 6.11
C SER A 215 26.46 9.73 5.64
N SER A 216 25.64 8.67 5.81
CA SER A 216 24.23 8.68 5.47
C SER A 216 23.44 9.75 6.23
N LEU A 217 23.78 9.99 7.51
CA LEU A 217 23.15 11.01 8.33
C LEU A 217 23.46 12.42 7.83
N SER A 218 24.70 12.65 7.37
CA SER A 218 25.09 13.93 6.77
C SER A 218 24.40 14.21 5.43
N GLU A 219 24.29 13.20 4.57
CA GLU A 219 23.75 13.30 3.24
C GLU A 219 22.22 13.41 3.21
N ARG A 220 21.53 12.78 4.15
CA ARG A 220 20.08 12.60 4.20
C ARG A 220 19.43 13.23 5.44
N MET A 221 20.02 14.27 6.01
CA MET A 221 19.60 14.88 7.29
C MET A 221 18.09 15.16 7.35
N GLU A 222 17.51 15.72 6.30
CA GLU A 222 16.08 16.07 6.30
C GLU A 222 15.18 14.82 6.37
N GLU A 223 15.59 13.75 5.72
CA GLU A 223 14.89 12.47 5.76
C GLU A 223 14.99 11.85 7.18
N PHE A 224 16.16 11.90 7.79
CA PHE A 224 16.33 11.47 9.19
C PHE A 224 15.51 12.31 10.16
N VAL A 225 15.46 13.62 10.01
CA VAL A 225 14.64 14.51 10.86
C VAL A 225 13.16 14.18 10.71
N SER A 226 12.69 13.96 9.49
CA SER A 226 11.27 13.65 9.24
C SER A 226 10.86 12.29 9.80
N LEU A 227 11.74 11.29 9.71
CA LEU A 227 11.48 9.92 10.13
C LEU A 227 11.95 9.59 11.55
N PHE A 228 12.65 10.49 12.24
CA PHE A 228 13.12 10.25 13.61
C PHE A 228 12.00 9.76 14.54
N PRO A 229 12.19 8.71 15.33
CA PRO A 229 13.45 8.01 15.63
C PRO A 229 13.79 6.83 14.69
N ILE A 230 13.12 6.68 13.55
CA ILE A 230 13.31 5.57 12.62
C ILE A 230 14.40 5.89 11.60
N HIS A 231 15.32 4.95 11.38
CA HIS A 231 16.28 5.03 10.29
C HIS A 231 15.57 4.95 8.93
N PRO A 232 15.88 5.81 7.94
CA PRO A 232 15.23 5.75 6.63
C PRO A 232 15.31 4.38 5.96
N ASP A 233 16.44 3.68 6.09
CA ASP A 233 16.66 2.35 5.52
C ASP A 233 15.85 1.23 6.21
N TYR A 234 15.26 1.49 7.37
CA TYR A 234 14.33 0.55 8.00
C TYR A 234 13.16 0.24 7.07
N ILE A 235 12.54 1.29 6.53
CA ILE A 235 11.39 1.17 5.64
C ILE A 235 11.82 0.53 4.33
N ASP A 236 12.97 0.96 3.75
CA ASP A 236 13.49 0.42 2.50
C ASP A 236 13.85 -1.07 2.62
N THR A 237 14.41 -1.48 3.77
CA THR A 237 14.76 -2.89 4.04
C THR A 237 13.52 -3.74 4.22
N PHE A 238 12.55 -3.25 5.00
CA PHE A 238 11.29 -3.95 5.20
C PHE A 238 10.54 -4.20 3.89
N GLU A 239 10.48 -3.22 3.00
CA GLU A 239 9.81 -3.35 1.71
C GLU A 239 10.44 -4.43 0.79
N ARG A 240 11.72 -4.76 1.02
CA ARG A 240 12.43 -5.81 0.29
C ARG A 240 12.19 -7.21 0.86
N ILE A 241 11.72 -7.33 2.10
CA ILE A 241 11.39 -8.61 2.70
C ILE A 241 10.17 -9.18 2.00
N LYS A 242 10.38 -10.24 1.20
CA LYS A 242 9.32 -10.83 0.35
C LYS A 242 8.25 -11.59 1.14
N ILE A 243 8.56 -11.94 2.37
CA ILE A 243 7.77 -12.82 3.24
C ILE A 243 6.76 -12.01 4.07
N ALA A 244 7.07 -10.73 4.34
CA ALA A 244 6.23 -9.87 5.17
C ALA A 244 5.10 -9.23 4.35
N GLU A 245 3.87 -9.29 4.88
CA GLU A 245 2.77 -8.50 4.32
C GLU A 245 2.99 -7.02 4.61
N LYS A 246 2.85 -6.19 3.58
CA LYS A 246 3.14 -4.74 3.67
C LYS A 246 2.27 -3.96 4.66
N ARG A 247 1.13 -4.51 5.11
CA ARG A 247 0.32 -3.94 6.20
C ARG A 247 1.04 -3.97 7.54
N GLU A 248 1.97 -4.89 7.69
CA GLU A 248 2.71 -5.07 8.94
C GLU A 248 3.75 -3.97 9.17
N VAL A 249 4.25 -3.28 8.12
CA VAL A 249 5.22 -2.18 8.29
C VAL A 249 4.72 -1.14 9.27
N LEU A 250 3.54 -0.58 9.02
CA LEU A 250 2.98 0.46 9.89
C LEU A 250 2.65 -0.06 11.29
N LYS A 251 2.16 -1.31 11.38
CA LYS A 251 1.84 -1.95 12.65
C LYS A 251 3.11 -2.23 13.46
N THR A 252 4.12 -2.81 12.84
CA THR A 252 5.41 -3.15 13.47
C THR A 252 6.15 -1.89 13.89
N LEU A 253 6.22 -0.87 13.02
CA LEU A 253 6.77 0.44 13.38
C LEU A 253 6.02 1.07 14.55
N SER A 254 4.69 1.03 14.52
CA SER A 254 3.88 1.59 15.62
C SER A 254 4.10 0.85 16.95
N LEU A 255 4.32 -0.46 16.91
CA LEU A 255 4.64 -1.24 18.11
C LEU A 255 6.06 -0.93 18.60
N GLY A 256 7.06 -0.94 17.72
CA GLY A 256 8.44 -0.62 18.08
C GLY A 256 8.60 0.81 18.62
N ILE A 257 7.90 1.79 18.03
CA ILE A 257 7.92 3.17 18.53
C ILE A 257 7.30 3.28 19.93
N ARG A 258 6.27 2.48 20.25
CA ARG A 258 5.62 2.53 21.57
C ARG A 258 6.58 2.19 22.72
N GLU A 259 7.54 1.34 22.49
CA GLU A 259 8.54 0.98 23.50
C GLU A 259 9.46 2.14 23.85
N PHE A 260 9.62 3.09 22.94
CA PHE A 260 10.44 4.30 23.12
C PHE A 260 9.62 5.54 23.49
N LEU A 261 8.28 5.45 23.51
CA LEU A 261 7.44 6.54 24.02
C LEU A 261 7.76 6.72 25.52
N GLU A 262 7.94 7.96 25.92
CA GLU A 262 8.30 8.33 27.32
C GLU A 262 9.76 8.05 27.72
N GLN A 263 10.62 7.64 26.79
CA GLN A 263 12.07 7.57 27.04
C GLN A 263 12.75 8.84 26.54
N ASP A 264 13.74 9.29 27.30
CA ASP A 264 14.61 10.40 26.89
C ASP A 264 15.51 9.96 25.72
N VAL A 265 15.76 10.87 24.78
CA VAL A 265 16.70 10.63 23.70
C VAL A 265 18.12 10.57 24.29
N PRO A 266 18.92 9.50 24.02
CA PRO A 266 20.27 9.40 24.57
C PRO A 266 21.13 10.57 24.09
N GLU A 267 21.97 11.12 25.00
CA GLU A 267 22.86 12.23 24.64
C GLU A 267 24.10 11.80 23.87
N ASP A 268 24.55 10.57 24.09
CA ASP A 268 25.78 9.97 23.57
C ASP A 268 25.59 9.11 22.32
N GLN A 269 24.33 8.90 21.88
CA GLN A 269 23.97 8.11 20.73
C GLN A 269 22.92 8.84 19.88
N PRO A 270 22.80 8.54 18.57
CA PRO A 270 21.79 9.15 17.71
C PRO A 270 20.35 8.86 18.12
N GLY A 271 20.09 7.80 18.90
CA GLY A 271 18.74 7.41 19.31
C GLY A 271 17.87 6.94 18.13
N ILE A 272 18.46 6.26 17.16
CA ILE A 272 17.83 5.83 15.93
C ILE A 272 17.55 4.33 15.97
N ILE A 273 16.30 3.96 15.68
CA ILE A 273 15.85 2.58 15.52
C ILE A 273 16.16 2.14 14.09
N ALA A 274 17.09 1.21 13.94
CA ALA A 274 17.46 0.68 12.64
C ALA A 274 16.75 -0.65 12.35
N PHE A 275 16.93 -1.19 11.16
CA PHE A 275 16.19 -2.36 10.68
C PHE A 275 16.53 -3.67 11.40
N ASP A 276 17.60 -3.73 12.17
CA ASP A 276 17.94 -4.82 13.09
C ASP A 276 16.82 -5.08 14.11
N ALA A 277 16.15 -4.04 14.59
CA ALA A 277 15.04 -4.14 15.53
C ALA A 277 13.85 -4.98 14.98
N TYR A 278 13.73 -5.13 13.67
CA TYR A 278 12.69 -5.98 13.09
C TYR A 278 12.92 -7.47 13.32
N TRP A 279 14.14 -7.89 13.65
CA TRP A 279 14.48 -9.31 13.86
C TRP A 279 13.66 -9.96 14.99
N GLU A 280 13.41 -9.25 16.07
CA GLU A 280 12.60 -9.77 17.19
C GLU A 280 11.18 -10.09 16.74
N ASN A 281 10.56 -9.20 15.97
CA ASN A 281 9.23 -9.42 15.40
C ASN A 281 9.18 -10.66 14.50
N ILE A 282 10.22 -10.88 13.68
CA ILE A 282 10.32 -12.08 12.84
C ILE A 282 10.40 -13.35 13.71
N CYS A 283 11.16 -13.30 14.79
CA CYS A 283 11.33 -14.43 15.69
C CYS A 283 10.09 -14.76 16.51
N GLU A 284 9.23 -13.78 16.80
CA GLU A 284 8.03 -13.96 17.61
C GLU A 284 6.82 -14.40 16.78
N ASP A 285 6.72 -13.98 15.53
CA ASP A 285 5.59 -14.28 14.68
C ASP A 285 5.54 -15.76 14.27
N ALA A 286 4.43 -16.43 14.63
CA ALA A 286 4.24 -17.84 14.33
C ALA A 286 4.14 -18.13 12.82
N SER A 287 3.68 -17.17 12.01
CA SER A 287 3.57 -17.33 10.56
C SER A 287 4.95 -17.37 9.90
N PHE A 288 5.87 -16.52 10.33
CA PHE A 288 7.25 -16.54 9.88
C PHE A 288 8.00 -17.81 10.32
N ARG A 289 7.82 -18.22 11.58
CA ARG A 289 8.44 -19.47 12.09
C ARG A 289 7.93 -20.73 11.38
N GLY A 290 6.75 -20.69 10.79
CA GLY A 290 6.19 -21.78 9.99
C GLY A 290 6.86 -21.97 8.63
N MET A 291 7.60 -20.99 8.13
CA MET A 291 8.29 -21.04 6.84
C MET A 291 9.66 -21.69 6.96
N PRO A 292 9.97 -22.77 6.18
CA PRO A 292 11.21 -23.52 6.33
C PRO A 292 12.47 -22.65 6.19
N ASP A 293 12.50 -21.75 5.20
CA ASP A 293 13.65 -20.87 4.92
C ASP A 293 13.90 -19.88 6.06
N VAL A 294 12.82 -19.26 6.58
CA VAL A 294 12.91 -18.34 7.72
C VAL A 294 13.40 -19.06 8.97
N ARG A 295 12.86 -20.25 9.23
CA ARG A 295 13.26 -21.06 10.37
C ARG A 295 14.75 -21.41 10.34
N GLN A 296 15.30 -21.72 9.15
CA GLN A 296 16.71 -21.98 9.00
C GLN A 296 17.56 -20.75 9.35
N VAL A 297 17.16 -19.55 8.93
CA VAL A 297 17.84 -18.31 9.29
C VAL A 297 17.75 -18.06 10.81
N ILE A 298 16.59 -18.27 11.41
CA ILE A 298 16.41 -18.13 12.87
C ILE A 298 17.34 -19.09 13.64
N ASP A 299 17.41 -20.38 13.23
CA ASP A 299 18.24 -21.37 13.91
C ASP A 299 19.74 -21.07 13.79
N ILE A 300 20.17 -20.47 12.67
CA ILE A 300 21.57 -20.05 12.47
C ILE A 300 21.86 -18.82 13.34
N SER A 301 20.99 -17.80 13.31
CA SER A 301 21.14 -16.57 14.09
C SER A 301 21.27 -16.89 15.58
N LYS A 302 20.36 -17.67 16.13
CA LYS A 302 20.38 -18.06 17.55
C LYS A 302 21.69 -18.73 17.96
N ARG A 303 22.22 -19.63 17.13
CA ARG A 303 23.51 -20.27 17.41
C ARG A 303 24.67 -19.26 17.44
N ILE A 304 24.62 -18.20 16.63
CA ILE A 304 25.64 -17.16 16.63
C ILE A 304 25.44 -16.24 17.84
N GLU A 305 24.20 -15.86 18.16
CA GLU A 305 23.83 -15.10 19.34
C GLU A 305 24.34 -15.78 20.62
N ASP A 306 24.09 -17.08 20.79
CA ASP A 306 24.59 -17.87 21.91
C ASP A 306 26.12 -17.81 22.02
N ARG A 307 26.83 -17.89 20.90
CA ARG A 307 28.30 -17.76 20.88
C ARG A 307 28.79 -16.36 21.28
N ILE A 308 28.07 -15.31 20.91
CA ILE A 308 28.38 -13.93 21.29
C ILE A 308 28.17 -13.76 22.82
N LEU A 309 27.01 -14.26 23.29
CA LEU A 309 26.64 -14.11 24.72
C LEU A 309 27.56 -14.91 25.65
N LEU A 310 27.90 -16.15 25.28
CA LEU A 310 28.74 -17.06 26.07
C LEU A 310 30.24 -16.89 25.79
N GLY A 311 30.59 -16.21 24.70
CA GLY A 311 31.98 -16.04 24.28
C GLY A 311 32.76 -14.99 25.05
N SER A 312 34.08 -14.97 24.81
CA SER A 312 35.04 -14.03 25.43
C SER A 312 35.01 -12.62 24.82
N ILE A 313 33.93 -12.25 24.09
CA ILE A 313 33.82 -10.91 23.57
C ILE A 313 33.64 -9.90 24.70
N ASN A 314 34.35 -8.79 24.59
CA ASN A 314 34.25 -7.72 25.60
C ASN A 314 32.78 -7.30 25.74
N GLN A 315 32.31 -7.19 26.96
CA GLN A 315 30.92 -6.83 27.28
C GLN A 315 30.47 -5.56 26.56
N LEU A 316 31.38 -4.60 26.37
CA LEU A 316 31.14 -3.34 25.67
C LEU A 316 30.64 -3.54 24.19
N TYR A 317 31.09 -4.60 23.54
CA TYR A 317 30.78 -4.86 22.12
C TYR A 317 29.68 -5.89 21.93
N LYS A 318 29.17 -6.52 22.97
CA LYS A 318 28.16 -7.60 22.85
C LYS A 318 26.86 -7.10 22.22
N GLU A 319 26.40 -5.94 22.66
CA GLU A 319 25.18 -5.33 22.12
C GLU A 319 25.32 -5.02 20.62
N SER A 320 26.38 -4.34 20.22
CA SER A 320 26.65 -4.04 18.83
C SER A 320 26.79 -5.31 17.98
N ALA A 321 27.44 -6.36 18.53
CA ALA A 321 27.57 -7.64 17.83
C ALA A 321 26.21 -8.33 17.63
N LEU A 322 25.31 -8.28 18.61
CA LEU A 322 23.95 -8.80 18.47
C LEU A 322 23.16 -8.01 17.43
N ARG A 323 23.21 -6.69 17.45
CA ARG A 323 22.56 -5.83 16.46
C ARG A 323 23.06 -6.13 15.04
N ILE A 324 24.36 -6.36 14.85
CA ILE A 324 24.93 -6.75 13.55
C ILE A 324 24.35 -8.09 13.08
N ILE A 325 24.29 -9.10 13.96
CA ILE A 325 23.72 -10.41 13.58
C ILE A 325 22.23 -10.31 13.25
N HIS A 326 21.48 -9.54 14.00
CA HIS A 326 20.06 -9.28 13.71
C HIS A 326 19.91 -8.59 12.35
N ALA A 327 20.68 -7.56 12.05
CA ALA A 327 20.67 -6.87 10.77
C ALA A 327 20.99 -7.81 9.58
N LEU A 328 22.05 -8.61 9.70
CA LEU A 328 22.42 -9.58 8.66
C LEU A 328 21.36 -10.66 8.48
N SER A 329 20.68 -11.07 9.55
CA SER A 329 19.58 -12.03 9.50
C SER A 329 18.35 -11.44 8.78
N VAL A 330 18.00 -10.18 9.04
CA VAL A 330 16.96 -9.45 8.32
C VAL A 330 17.33 -9.30 6.85
N GLU A 331 18.56 -8.89 6.53
CA GLU A 331 19.02 -8.76 5.13
C GLU A 331 18.93 -10.08 4.39
N ARG A 332 19.23 -11.19 5.05
CA ARG A 332 19.12 -12.54 4.45
C ARG A 332 17.73 -12.82 3.92
N LEU A 333 16.70 -12.30 4.57
CA LEU A 333 15.31 -12.50 4.19
C LEU A 333 14.82 -11.57 3.06
N THR A 334 15.63 -10.56 2.69
CA THR A 334 15.27 -9.63 1.59
C THR A 334 15.45 -10.22 0.20
N THR A 335 16.29 -11.25 0.03
CA THR A 335 16.64 -11.83 -1.28
C THR A 335 15.58 -12.79 -1.81
N GLY A 336 14.79 -13.40 -0.93
CA GLY A 336 13.84 -14.48 -1.28
C GLY A 336 14.52 -15.81 -1.67
N ASP A 337 15.84 -15.87 -1.63
CA ASP A 337 16.67 -17.06 -1.78
C ASP A 337 17.75 -17.03 -0.69
N ILE A 338 17.65 -17.93 0.29
CA ILE A 338 18.56 -17.98 1.42
C ILE A 338 20.00 -18.37 1.05
N TYR A 339 20.22 -18.84 -0.15
CA TYR A 339 21.55 -19.21 -0.66
C TYR A 339 22.17 -18.12 -1.55
N ALA A 340 21.40 -17.10 -1.93
CA ALA A 340 21.95 -15.98 -2.69
C ALA A 340 23.04 -15.26 -1.89
N PRO A 341 24.14 -14.84 -2.51
CA PRO A 341 25.16 -14.05 -1.80
C PRO A 341 24.57 -12.72 -1.35
N VAL A 342 24.63 -12.47 -0.05
CA VAL A 342 24.20 -11.24 0.61
C VAL A 342 25.24 -10.87 1.63
N GLY A 343 25.52 -9.60 1.74
CA GLY A 343 26.44 -9.08 2.76
C GLY A 343 26.53 -7.56 2.67
N SER A 344 26.98 -6.96 3.74
CA SER A 344 27.27 -5.54 3.85
C SER A 344 28.72 -5.36 4.33
N THR A 345 29.37 -4.30 3.91
CA THR A 345 30.67 -3.92 4.47
C THR A 345 30.55 -3.43 5.91
N PRO A 346 31.62 -3.44 6.69
CA PRO A 346 31.58 -2.88 8.05
C PRO A 346 31.13 -1.41 8.08
N GLU A 347 31.53 -0.61 7.08
CA GLU A 347 31.18 0.79 6.95
C GLU A 347 29.69 0.95 6.66
N GLU A 348 29.13 0.13 5.77
CA GLU A 348 27.69 0.12 5.49
C GLU A 348 26.87 -0.28 6.72
N LEU A 349 27.30 -1.30 7.46
CA LEU A 349 26.62 -1.71 8.69
C LEU A 349 26.67 -0.61 9.74
N ARG A 350 27.84 0.00 9.94
CA ARG A 350 27.97 1.12 10.88
C ARG A 350 27.01 2.26 10.54
N ASP A 351 26.97 2.69 9.28
CA ASP A 351 26.12 3.81 8.85
C ASP A 351 24.62 3.46 8.94
N ARG A 352 24.23 2.25 8.54
CA ARG A 352 22.84 1.82 8.50
C ARG A 352 22.26 1.42 9.85
N LEU A 353 23.12 1.07 10.81
CA LEU A 353 22.74 0.71 12.18
C LEU A 353 23.04 1.84 13.19
N CYS A 354 23.73 2.87 12.76
CA CYS A 354 24.25 3.95 13.62
C CYS A 354 25.04 3.39 14.83
N LEU A 355 26.03 2.48 14.54
CA LEU A 355 26.89 1.80 15.53
C LEU A 355 28.22 2.49 15.74
#